data_63e8e508904e99bf3425bf8c06a2652f
#
_entry.id   63e8e508904e99bf3425bf8c06a2652f
#
_cell.length_a   1.000
_cell.length_b   1.000
_cell.length_c   1.000
_cell.angle_alpha   90.00
_cell.angle_beta   90.00
_cell.angle_gamma   90.00
#
_symmetry.space_group_name_H-M   'P 1'
#
loop_
_entity.id
_entity.type
_entity.pdbx_description
1 polymer ?
#
loop_
_entity_poly.entity_id
_entity_poly.type
_entity_poly.pdbx_seq_one_letter_code
_entity_poly.pdbx_strand_id
1 'polypeptide(L)'
;MQSFVLIFQIFIAISLGYFIAPHISPCLKKFVFKILPYFSYVLLIAVAFELTQALNHIQHPTTILPPALLIAFTTSIGSFSICLLTFKLVDRDSTQGKISFHLFINALKNIAKAFLALGIGILLGTIVNLSNVDIAFNSWYLLLVFILLIGVELAFTSFDRSWLSWKILLVPVAAFMGSCLASVLNYFLLSDPYKLNEVMALAQGYGWYSMSGILFTELHSAKLGGIALLTDLFREIFAILLMYCLGWRFPRSAISSAGATSMDVTLAMVKQSCGTHYVPHAMMSGLILSLLAPLLISLFLNLKL
;
A
#
# COMPACT_ATOMS: atom_id res chain seq x y z
N MET A 1 -16.57 15.37 -9.71
CA MET A 1 -15.79 16.57 -9.31
C MET A 1 -15.02 16.35 -8.02
N GLN A 2 -15.60 15.77 -6.99
CA GLN A 2 -14.94 15.52 -5.69
C GLN A 2 -13.66 14.67 -5.81
N SER A 3 -13.70 13.58 -6.57
CA SER A 3 -12.52 12.73 -6.80
C SER A 3 -11.31 13.46 -7.39
N PHE A 4 -11.55 14.38 -8.34
CA PHE A 4 -10.48 15.20 -8.92
C PHE A 4 -9.86 16.15 -7.90
N VAL A 5 -10.68 16.73 -7.02
CA VAL A 5 -10.20 17.65 -5.97
C VAL A 5 -9.28 16.88 -5.00
N LEU A 6 -9.70 15.71 -4.53
CA LEU A 6 -8.91 14.90 -3.59
C LEU A 6 -7.56 14.45 -4.22
N ILE A 7 -7.58 13.97 -5.46
CA ILE A 7 -6.35 13.62 -6.17
C ILE A 7 -5.45 14.85 -6.36
N PHE A 8 -6.02 15.98 -6.73
CA PHE A 8 -5.26 17.22 -6.91
C PHE A 8 -4.59 17.67 -5.61
N GLN A 9 -5.28 17.53 -4.46
CA GLN A 9 -4.70 17.77 -3.14
C GLN A 9 -3.52 16.86 -2.84
N ILE A 10 -3.61 15.55 -3.17
CA ILE A 10 -2.50 14.60 -3.02
C ILE A 10 -1.30 15.05 -3.85
N PHE A 11 -1.50 15.39 -5.14
CA PHE A 11 -0.41 15.86 -6.00
C PHE A 11 0.20 17.18 -5.54
N ILE A 12 -0.62 18.10 -5.06
CA ILE A 12 -0.12 19.35 -4.46
C ILE A 12 0.72 19.04 -3.23
N ALA A 13 0.23 18.21 -2.32
CA ALA A 13 0.95 17.87 -1.08
C ALA A 13 2.32 17.26 -1.36
N ILE A 14 2.40 16.26 -2.26
CA ILE A 14 3.69 15.62 -2.60
C ILE A 14 4.63 16.58 -3.31
N SER A 15 4.10 17.40 -4.24
CA SER A 15 4.89 18.41 -4.98
C SER A 15 5.43 19.49 -4.05
N LEU A 16 4.59 20.02 -3.15
CA LEU A 16 5.01 20.99 -2.15
C LEU A 16 6.11 20.45 -1.25
N GLY A 17 5.96 19.20 -0.77
CA GLY A 17 7.00 18.53 0.01
C GLY A 17 8.32 18.44 -0.75
N TYR A 18 8.26 18.03 -2.00
CA TYR A 18 9.43 17.91 -2.88
C TYR A 18 10.14 19.25 -3.11
N PHE A 19 9.39 20.32 -3.42
CA PHE A 19 9.95 21.65 -3.68
C PHE A 19 10.44 22.37 -2.41
N ILE A 20 9.82 22.14 -1.26
CA ILE A 20 10.25 22.69 0.02
C ILE A 20 11.53 22.01 0.54
N ALA A 21 11.73 20.74 0.22
CA ALA A 21 12.84 19.93 0.72
C ALA A 21 14.24 20.58 0.62
N PRO A 22 14.66 21.21 -0.48
CA PRO A 22 15.96 21.87 -0.58
C PRO A 22 16.16 23.04 0.39
N HIS A 23 15.07 23.64 0.87
CA HIS A 23 15.08 24.80 1.76
C HIS A 23 15.02 24.43 3.25
N ILE A 24 14.89 23.12 3.55
CA ILE A 24 14.78 22.61 4.92
C ILE A 24 16.15 22.55 5.57
N SER A 25 16.26 23.02 6.82
CA SER A 25 17.50 22.92 7.60
C SER A 25 17.91 21.46 7.83
N PRO A 26 19.23 21.14 7.97
CA PRO A 26 19.70 19.78 8.20
C PRO A 26 19.11 19.14 9.46
N CYS A 27 18.79 19.94 10.47
CA CYS A 27 18.16 19.48 11.71
C CYS A 27 16.72 19.01 11.45
N LEU A 28 15.94 19.80 10.73
CA LEU A 28 14.56 19.47 10.37
C LEU A 28 14.50 18.26 9.43
N LYS A 29 15.44 18.14 8.50
CA LYS A 29 15.59 16.96 7.64
C LYS A 29 15.73 15.70 8.48
N LYS A 30 16.67 15.66 9.42
CA LYS A 30 16.87 14.50 10.32
C LYS A 30 15.61 14.17 11.12
N PHE A 31 14.90 15.20 11.57
CA PHE A 31 13.65 15.05 12.29
C PHE A 31 12.55 14.39 11.42
N VAL A 32 12.36 14.88 10.18
CA VAL A 32 11.39 14.31 9.23
C VAL A 32 11.66 12.82 8.98
N PHE A 33 12.90 12.47 8.63
CA PHE A 33 13.26 11.07 8.39
C PHE A 33 13.11 10.18 9.64
N LYS A 34 13.27 10.73 10.83
CA LYS A 34 13.08 9.99 12.08
C LYS A 34 11.60 9.79 12.41
N ILE A 35 10.75 10.78 12.12
CA ILE A 35 9.33 10.75 12.52
C ILE A 35 8.45 10.01 11.52
N LEU A 36 8.82 9.99 10.25
CA LEU A 36 8.02 9.44 9.16
C LEU A 36 7.52 8.00 9.42
N PRO A 37 8.37 7.04 9.87
CA PRO A 37 7.91 5.68 10.17
C PRO A 37 6.90 5.62 11.33
N TYR A 38 7.03 6.51 12.32
CA TYR A 38 6.09 6.57 13.44
C TYR A 38 4.78 7.26 13.04
N PHE A 39 4.86 8.24 12.14
CA PHE A 39 3.68 8.94 11.65
C PHE A 39 2.74 8.00 10.89
N SER A 40 3.25 7.00 10.19
CA SER A 40 2.44 5.97 9.53
C SER A 40 1.58 5.19 10.53
N TYR A 41 2.10 4.87 11.73
CA TYR A 41 1.30 4.22 12.78
C TYR A 41 0.26 5.17 13.38
N VAL A 42 0.60 6.46 13.58
CA VAL A 42 -0.37 7.47 14.02
C VAL A 42 -1.51 7.60 13.02
N LEU A 43 -1.19 7.64 11.73
CA LEU A 43 -2.18 7.68 10.66
C LEU A 43 -3.07 6.43 10.67
N LEU A 44 -2.49 5.25 10.88
CA LEU A 44 -3.24 3.99 10.97
C LEU A 44 -4.20 3.97 12.18
N ILE A 45 -3.77 4.49 13.34
CA ILE A 45 -4.64 4.66 14.50
C ILE A 45 -5.81 5.59 14.16
N ALA A 46 -5.52 6.71 13.51
CA ALA A 46 -6.51 7.72 13.12
C ALA A 46 -7.56 7.15 12.15
N VAL A 47 -7.11 6.43 11.12
CA VAL A 47 -7.99 5.77 10.14
C VAL A 47 -8.85 4.70 10.80
N ALA A 48 -8.26 3.87 11.66
CA ALA A 48 -8.98 2.82 12.35
C ALA A 48 -10.03 3.39 13.32
N PHE A 49 -9.71 4.50 13.98
CA PHE A 49 -10.64 5.26 14.83
C PHE A 49 -11.84 5.76 14.01
N GLU A 50 -11.60 6.47 12.92
CA GLU A 50 -12.63 7.02 12.04
C GLU A 50 -13.51 5.92 11.43
N LEU A 51 -12.89 4.83 10.93
CA LEU A 51 -13.60 3.69 10.41
C LEU A 51 -14.48 3.03 11.46
N THR A 52 -14.02 2.91 12.70
CA THR A 52 -14.80 2.31 13.79
C THR A 52 -16.04 3.16 14.10
N GLN A 53 -15.92 4.48 14.09
CA GLN A 53 -17.07 5.35 14.26
C GLN A 53 -18.07 5.22 13.11
N ALA A 54 -17.59 5.23 11.87
CA ALA A 54 -18.41 5.10 10.68
C ALA A 54 -19.06 3.71 10.55
N LEU A 55 -18.38 2.64 11.01
CA LEU A 55 -18.87 1.26 10.96
C LEU A 55 -19.82 0.88 12.09
N ASN A 56 -19.97 1.72 13.15
CA ASN A 56 -20.90 1.46 14.24
C ASN A 56 -22.35 1.30 13.78
N HIS A 57 -22.68 1.86 12.65
CA HIS A 57 -23.99 1.76 12.02
C HIS A 57 -24.14 0.51 11.10
N ILE A 58 -23.07 -0.28 10.95
CA ILE A 58 -23.08 -1.48 10.10
C ILE A 58 -23.37 -2.72 10.97
N GLN A 59 -24.45 -3.42 10.68
CA GLN A 59 -24.94 -4.56 11.48
C GLN A 59 -23.95 -5.75 11.58
N HIS A 60 -23.00 -5.90 10.66
CA HIS A 60 -22.05 -7.02 10.60
C HIS A 60 -20.64 -6.59 10.18
N PRO A 61 -19.78 -6.08 11.07
CA PRO A 61 -18.40 -5.70 10.76
C PRO A 61 -17.52 -6.89 10.31
N THR A 62 -17.91 -8.12 10.65
CA THR A 62 -17.22 -9.35 10.24
C THR A 62 -17.29 -9.62 8.73
N THR A 63 -18.22 -8.98 8.01
CA THR A 63 -18.33 -9.13 6.55
C THR A 63 -17.20 -8.47 5.76
N ILE A 64 -16.36 -7.66 6.41
CA ILE A 64 -15.22 -6.94 5.77
C ILE A 64 -14.00 -7.86 5.60
N LEU A 65 -13.79 -8.80 6.50
CA LEU A 65 -12.58 -9.62 6.55
C LEU A 65 -12.44 -10.62 5.39
N PRO A 66 -13.48 -11.40 5.01
CA PRO A 66 -13.36 -12.40 3.94
C PRO A 66 -13.00 -11.78 2.58
N PRO A 67 -13.69 -10.72 2.08
CA PRO A 67 -13.34 -10.10 0.81
C PRO A 67 -11.93 -9.48 0.84
N ALA A 68 -11.52 -8.86 1.96
CA ALA A 68 -10.18 -8.29 2.10
C ALA A 68 -9.08 -9.36 1.98
N LEU A 69 -9.23 -10.50 2.66
CA LEU A 69 -8.29 -11.63 2.57
C LEU A 69 -8.24 -12.21 1.16
N LEU A 70 -9.38 -12.42 0.53
CA LEU A 70 -9.47 -12.99 -0.82
C LEU A 70 -8.79 -12.08 -1.84
N ILE A 71 -9.11 -10.78 -1.84
CA ILE A 71 -8.52 -9.80 -2.76
C ILE A 71 -7.02 -9.68 -2.51
N ALA A 72 -6.55 -9.62 -1.26
CA ALA A 72 -5.15 -9.55 -0.93
C ALA A 72 -4.35 -10.76 -1.44
N PHE A 73 -4.88 -11.97 -1.22
CA PHE A 73 -4.24 -13.21 -1.65
C PHE A 73 -4.15 -13.29 -3.18
N THR A 74 -5.26 -13.09 -3.86
CA THR A 74 -5.33 -13.24 -5.32
C THR A 74 -4.50 -12.16 -6.04
N THR A 75 -4.51 -10.90 -5.55
CA THR A 75 -3.70 -9.81 -6.13
C THR A 75 -2.22 -10.01 -5.89
N SER A 76 -1.80 -10.52 -4.72
CA SER A 76 -0.40 -10.85 -4.44
C SER A 76 0.11 -11.97 -5.35
N ILE A 77 -0.66 -13.05 -5.49
CA ILE A 77 -0.30 -14.17 -6.37
C ILE A 77 -0.43 -13.77 -7.84
N GLY A 78 -1.44 -12.99 -8.22
CA GLY A 78 -1.61 -12.50 -9.58
C GLY A 78 -0.44 -11.64 -10.03
N SER A 79 -0.03 -10.66 -9.23
CA SER A 79 1.13 -9.81 -9.48
C SER A 79 2.43 -10.63 -9.57
N PHE A 80 2.63 -11.57 -8.65
CA PHE A 80 3.77 -12.48 -8.66
C PHE A 80 3.80 -13.32 -9.95
N SER A 81 2.67 -13.95 -10.32
CA SER A 81 2.58 -14.88 -11.44
C SER A 81 2.76 -14.18 -12.79
N ILE A 82 2.13 -13.02 -13.00
CA ILE A 82 2.29 -12.25 -14.23
C ILE A 82 3.73 -11.78 -14.39
N CYS A 83 4.36 -11.27 -13.31
CA CYS A 83 5.75 -10.88 -13.34
C CYS A 83 6.67 -12.08 -13.65
N LEU A 84 6.41 -13.24 -13.05
CA LEU A 84 7.15 -14.48 -13.31
C LEU A 84 7.05 -14.89 -14.78
N LEU A 85 5.86 -14.86 -15.37
CA LEU A 85 5.66 -15.18 -16.79
C LEU A 85 6.38 -14.17 -17.67
N THR A 86 6.27 -12.88 -17.40
CA THR A 86 6.96 -11.82 -18.15
C THR A 86 8.47 -12.03 -18.16
N PHE A 87 9.09 -12.29 -17.00
CA PHE A 87 10.55 -12.45 -16.92
C PHE A 87 11.06 -13.83 -17.33
N LYS A 88 10.22 -14.86 -17.38
CA LYS A 88 10.57 -16.10 -18.08
C LYS A 88 10.75 -15.91 -19.58
N LEU A 89 10.02 -14.96 -20.17
CA LEU A 89 10.07 -14.67 -21.61
C LEU A 89 11.16 -13.65 -21.97
N VAL A 90 11.39 -12.67 -21.10
CA VAL A 90 12.26 -11.50 -21.39
C VAL A 90 13.68 -11.69 -20.87
N ASP A 91 13.84 -12.14 -19.64
CA ASP A 91 15.15 -12.21 -18.99
C ASP A 91 15.06 -13.06 -17.71
N ARG A 92 15.96 -14.03 -17.55
CA ARG A 92 15.96 -14.86 -16.35
C ARG A 92 16.59 -14.14 -15.17
N ASP A 93 15.97 -14.30 -13.99
CA ASP A 93 16.50 -13.77 -12.75
C ASP A 93 17.84 -14.44 -12.37
N SER A 94 18.82 -13.63 -11.94
CA SER A 94 20.03 -14.14 -11.31
C SER A 94 19.78 -14.40 -9.84
N THR A 95 20.03 -15.65 -9.39
CA THR A 95 19.81 -16.05 -8.01
C THR A 95 20.99 -15.60 -7.14
N GLN A 96 20.85 -14.49 -6.41
CA GLN A 96 21.88 -13.97 -5.50
C GLN A 96 21.39 -13.81 -4.05
N GLY A 97 20.11 -13.97 -3.82
CA GLY A 97 19.50 -13.80 -2.51
C GLY A 97 19.72 -14.99 -1.58
N LYS A 98 19.54 -14.75 -0.29
CA LYS A 98 19.62 -15.78 0.76
C LYS A 98 18.38 -15.73 1.64
N ILE A 99 17.88 -16.90 2.01
CA ILE A 99 16.79 -17.02 2.98
C ILE A 99 17.33 -16.60 4.35
N SER A 100 16.66 -15.66 5.03
CA SER A 100 16.99 -15.24 6.38
C SER A 100 15.76 -15.24 7.27
N PHE A 101 15.72 -16.19 8.19
CA PHE A 101 14.64 -16.29 9.17
C PHE A 101 14.58 -15.08 10.11
N HIS A 102 15.73 -14.52 10.46
CA HIS A 102 15.79 -13.33 11.32
C HIS A 102 15.08 -12.11 10.69
N LEU A 103 15.29 -11.87 9.39
CA LEU A 103 14.61 -10.76 8.70
C LEU A 103 13.10 -11.03 8.55
N PHE A 104 12.73 -12.26 8.30
CA PHE A 104 11.33 -12.65 8.26
C PHE A 104 10.63 -12.33 9.59
N ILE A 105 11.23 -12.71 10.71
CA ILE A 105 10.70 -12.38 12.04
C ILE A 105 10.65 -10.85 12.28
N ASN A 106 11.67 -10.09 11.84
CA ASN A 106 11.65 -8.64 11.97
C ASN A 106 10.56 -7.98 11.10
N ALA A 107 10.32 -8.48 9.90
CA ALA A 107 9.22 -8.03 9.07
C ALA A 107 7.86 -8.34 9.71
N LEU A 108 7.68 -9.55 10.26
CA LEU A 108 6.46 -9.90 11.01
C LEU A 108 6.25 -9.01 12.26
N LYS A 109 7.32 -8.63 12.96
CA LYS A 109 7.23 -7.69 14.09
C LYS A 109 6.74 -6.30 13.64
N ASN A 110 7.13 -5.83 12.47
CA ASN A 110 6.64 -4.55 11.95
C ASN A 110 5.16 -4.62 11.58
N ILE A 111 4.72 -5.71 10.97
CA ILE A 111 3.29 -5.96 10.73
C ILE A 111 2.52 -6.06 12.05
N ALA A 112 3.06 -6.76 13.06
CA ALA A 112 2.42 -6.84 14.38
C ALA A 112 2.22 -5.45 15.01
N LYS A 113 3.19 -4.52 14.83
CA LYS A 113 3.02 -3.11 15.26
C LYS A 113 1.90 -2.41 14.50
N ALA A 114 1.75 -2.66 13.20
CA ALA A 114 0.64 -2.10 12.42
C ALA A 114 -0.72 -2.64 12.91
N PHE A 115 -0.84 -3.94 13.20
CA PHE A 115 -2.04 -4.50 13.81
C PHE A 115 -2.32 -3.97 15.22
N LEU A 116 -1.27 -3.74 16.02
CA LEU A 116 -1.42 -3.08 17.32
C LEU A 116 -1.94 -1.65 17.17
N ALA A 117 -1.40 -0.88 16.24
CA ALA A 117 -1.88 0.47 15.94
C ALA A 117 -3.35 0.45 15.49
N LEU A 118 -3.71 -0.47 14.59
CA LEU A 118 -5.09 -0.69 14.17
C LEU A 118 -5.99 -1.01 15.39
N GLY A 119 -5.57 -1.95 16.25
CA GLY A 119 -6.30 -2.33 17.45
C GLY A 119 -6.50 -1.16 18.43
N ILE A 120 -5.47 -0.32 18.61
CA ILE A 120 -5.57 0.89 19.44
C ILE A 120 -6.61 1.86 18.84
N GLY A 121 -6.59 2.08 17.54
CA GLY A 121 -7.58 2.93 16.85
C GLY A 121 -9.01 2.43 17.02
N ILE A 122 -9.22 1.12 16.85
CA ILE A 122 -10.53 0.46 17.07
C ILE A 122 -10.97 0.63 18.53
N LEU A 123 -10.09 0.37 19.49
CA LEU A 123 -10.41 0.52 20.92
C LEU A 123 -10.79 1.97 21.27
N LEU A 124 -10.05 2.95 20.78
CA LEU A 124 -10.37 4.37 21.00
C LEU A 124 -11.72 4.73 20.36
N GLY A 125 -11.98 4.28 19.13
CA GLY A 125 -13.25 4.50 18.45
C GLY A 125 -14.42 3.88 19.20
N THR A 126 -14.28 2.64 19.71
CA THR A 126 -15.34 1.97 20.49
C THR A 126 -15.60 2.66 21.82
N ILE A 127 -14.56 3.14 22.53
CA ILE A 127 -14.71 3.88 23.80
C ILE A 127 -15.49 5.18 23.58
N VAL A 128 -15.15 5.93 22.53
CA VAL A 128 -15.84 7.19 22.18
C VAL A 128 -17.30 6.92 21.82
N ASN A 129 -17.57 5.88 21.03
CA ASN A 129 -18.92 5.46 20.68
C ASN A 129 -19.76 5.10 21.92
N LEU A 130 -19.18 4.38 22.89
CA LEU A 130 -19.86 4.04 24.16
C LEU A 130 -20.10 5.27 25.04
N SER A 131 -19.29 6.31 24.90
CA SER A 131 -19.41 7.55 25.67
C SER A 131 -20.43 8.53 25.08
N ASN A 132 -21.08 8.21 23.96
CA ASN A 132 -21.98 9.08 23.19
C ASN A 132 -21.40 10.49 22.91
N VAL A 133 -20.09 10.59 22.72
CA VAL A 133 -19.40 11.82 22.38
C VAL A 133 -19.14 11.80 20.86
N ASP A 134 -19.75 12.73 20.13
CA ASP A 134 -19.47 12.91 18.71
C ASP A 134 -18.16 13.67 18.53
N ILE A 135 -17.10 12.98 18.14
CA ILE A 135 -15.82 13.57 17.75
C ILE A 135 -15.77 13.54 16.23
N ALA A 136 -16.02 14.68 15.60
CA ALA A 136 -15.81 14.85 14.15
C ALA A 136 -14.29 14.88 13.87
N PHE A 137 -13.73 13.73 13.58
CA PHE A 137 -12.33 13.59 13.18
C PHE A 137 -12.24 13.12 11.73
N ASN A 138 -11.41 13.79 10.93
CA ASN A 138 -11.18 13.43 9.55
C ASN A 138 -9.69 13.16 9.33
N SER A 139 -9.35 11.91 9.03
CA SER A 139 -7.98 11.44 8.79
C SER A 139 -7.38 11.97 7.48
N TRP A 140 -8.19 12.55 6.59
CA TRP A 140 -7.73 13.11 5.32
C TRP A 140 -6.62 14.16 5.47
N TYR A 141 -6.77 15.08 6.42
CA TYR A 141 -5.75 16.11 6.66
C TYR A 141 -4.43 15.53 7.17
N LEU A 142 -4.49 14.50 8.03
CA LEU A 142 -3.29 13.77 8.46
C LEU A 142 -2.63 13.05 7.28
N LEU A 143 -3.41 12.47 6.37
CA LEU A 143 -2.91 11.85 5.15
C LEU A 143 -2.18 12.89 4.29
N LEU A 144 -2.72 14.09 4.09
CA LEU A 144 -2.07 15.14 3.31
C LEU A 144 -0.73 15.57 3.92
N VAL A 145 -0.67 15.70 5.26
CA VAL A 145 0.60 15.98 5.97
C VAL A 145 1.59 14.83 5.77
N PHE A 146 1.13 13.59 5.86
CA PHE A 146 1.99 12.41 5.63
C PHE A 146 2.54 12.38 4.20
N ILE A 147 1.70 12.64 3.20
CA ILE A 147 2.09 12.71 1.78
C ILE A 147 3.09 13.85 1.53
N LEU A 148 2.90 14.99 2.19
CA LEU A 148 3.86 16.09 2.13
C LEU A 148 5.22 15.67 2.68
N LEU A 149 5.28 14.96 3.81
CA LEU A 149 6.52 14.43 4.38
C LEU A 149 7.17 13.39 3.45
N ILE A 150 6.38 12.54 2.79
CA ILE A 150 6.88 11.64 1.73
C ILE A 150 7.48 12.43 0.57
N GLY A 151 6.87 13.53 0.16
CA GLY A 151 7.40 14.44 -0.86
C GLY A 151 8.78 14.99 -0.47
N VAL A 152 8.97 15.36 0.80
CA VAL A 152 10.28 15.78 1.33
C VAL A 152 11.29 14.62 1.27
N GLU A 153 10.91 13.41 1.69
CA GLU A 153 11.78 12.24 1.63
C GLU A 153 12.21 11.94 0.19
N LEU A 154 11.27 11.99 -0.75
CA LEU A 154 11.48 11.74 -2.17
C LEU A 154 12.53 12.67 -2.77
N ALA A 155 12.55 13.95 -2.39
CA ALA A 155 13.52 14.93 -2.89
C ALA A 155 14.97 14.61 -2.50
N PHE A 156 15.16 13.85 -1.40
CA PHE A 156 16.48 13.43 -0.94
C PHE A 156 16.85 12.01 -1.36
N THR A 157 15.95 11.31 -2.01
CA THR A 157 16.22 9.97 -2.55
C THR A 157 17.05 10.12 -3.83
N SER A 158 18.26 9.59 -3.83
CA SER A 158 19.13 9.61 -5.02
C SER A 158 18.63 8.56 -6.02
N PHE A 159 17.99 9.01 -7.08
CA PHE A 159 17.66 8.15 -8.21
C PHE A 159 18.80 8.19 -9.23
N ASP A 160 19.40 7.03 -9.53
CA ASP A 160 20.32 6.91 -10.64
C ASP A 160 19.53 6.74 -11.94
N ARG A 161 19.95 7.44 -13.01
CA ARG A 161 19.33 7.32 -14.33
C ARG A 161 19.40 5.90 -14.90
N SER A 162 20.39 5.11 -14.49
CA SER A 162 20.50 3.69 -14.84
C SER A 162 19.31 2.86 -14.36
N TRP A 163 18.57 3.34 -13.33
CA TRP A 163 17.38 2.68 -12.80
C TRP A 163 16.17 2.82 -13.73
N LEU A 164 16.20 3.75 -14.69
CA LEU A 164 15.13 3.95 -15.67
C LEU A 164 15.28 2.97 -16.86
N SER A 165 15.61 1.73 -16.58
CA SER A 165 15.68 0.66 -17.57
C SER A 165 14.29 0.09 -17.84
N TRP A 166 13.97 -0.19 -19.12
CA TRP A 166 12.69 -0.80 -19.48
C TRP A 166 12.41 -2.13 -18.75
N LYS A 167 13.45 -2.91 -18.43
CA LYS A 167 13.32 -4.15 -17.64
C LYS A 167 12.85 -3.86 -16.21
N ILE A 168 13.30 -2.77 -15.60
CA ILE A 168 12.85 -2.33 -14.26
C ILE A 168 11.39 -1.89 -14.31
N LEU A 169 10.99 -1.16 -15.36
CA LEU A 169 9.62 -0.69 -15.55
C LEU A 169 8.61 -1.81 -15.80
N LEU A 170 9.07 -2.97 -16.28
CA LEU A 170 8.18 -4.14 -16.42
C LEU A 170 7.63 -4.66 -15.07
N VAL A 171 8.34 -4.44 -13.95
CA VAL A 171 7.89 -4.93 -12.64
C VAL A 171 6.59 -4.24 -12.19
N PRO A 172 6.48 -2.91 -12.15
CA PRO A 172 5.21 -2.26 -11.79
C PRO A 172 4.10 -2.50 -12.82
N VAL A 173 4.43 -2.62 -14.11
CA VAL A 173 3.45 -2.99 -15.16
C VAL A 173 2.89 -4.39 -14.90
N ALA A 174 3.73 -5.36 -14.57
CA ALA A 174 3.29 -6.71 -14.23
C ALA A 174 2.45 -6.74 -12.94
N ALA A 175 2.81 -5.91 -11.95
CA ALA A 175 2.00 -5.76 -10.74
C ALA A 175 0.60 -5.21 -11.03
N PHE A 176 0.51 -4.19 -11.88
CA PHE A 176 -0.76 -3.61 -12.34
C PHE A 176 -1.61 -4.65 -13.08
N MET A 177 -1.04 -5.28 -14.11
CA MET A 177 -1.75 -6.30 -14.89
C MET A 177 -2.21 -7.49 -14.04
N GLY A 178 -1.35 -7.95 -13.14
CA GLY A 178 -1.68 -9.03 -12.20
C GLY A 178 -2.80 -8.67 -11.24
N SER A 179 -2.82 -7.44 -10.73
CA SER A 179 -3.89 -6.93 -9.88
C SER A 179 -5.21 -6.79 -10.65
N CYS A 180 -5.19 -6.31 -11.89
CA CYS A 180 -6.39 -6.22 -12.73
C CYS A 180 -6.98 -7.60 -13.05
N LEU A 181 -6.14 -8.58 -13.43
CA LEU A 181 -6.62 -9.94 -13.70
C LEU A 181 -7.17 -10.61 -12.44
N ALA A 182 -6.51 -10.43 -11.30
CA ALA A 182 -7.00 -10.91 -10.02
C ALA A 182 -8.35 -10.27 -9.64
N SER A 183 -8.57 -9.01 -9.97
CA SER A 183 -9.85 -8.32 -9.72
C SER A 183 -10.99 -8.94 -10.48
N VAL A 184 -10.79 -9.27 -11.75
CA VAL A 184 -11.81 -9.96 -12.56
C VAL A 184 -12.13 -11.32 -11.94
N LEU A 185 -11.11 -12.08 -11.49
CA LEU A 185 -11.34 -13.34 -10.80
C LEU A 185 -12.11 -13.14 -9.50
N ASN A 186 -11.74 -12.14 -8.70
CA ASN A 186 -12.41 -11.83 -7.43
C ASN A 186 -13.88 -11.44 -7.62
N TYR A 187 -14.21 -10.73 -8.68
CA TYR A 187 -15.59 -10.37 -9.00
C TYR A 187 -16.49 -11.60 -9.11
N PHE A 188 -16.01 -12.70 -9.69
CA PHE A 188 -16.75 -13.96 -9.77
C PHE A 188 -16.70 -14.80 -8.48
N LEU A 189 -15.69 -14.60 -7.62
CA LEU A 189 -15.53 -15.39 -6.40
C LEU A 189 -16.24 -14.78 -5.19
N LEU A 190 -16.46 -13.45 -5.19
CA LEU A 190 -17.12 -12.77 -4.09
C LEU A 190 -18.64 -13.02 -4.14
N SER A 191 -19.18 -13.44 -3.01
CA SER A 191 -20.60 -13.77 -2.86
C SER A 191 -21.50 -12.54 -2.68
N ASP A 192 -20.92 -11.40 -2.27
CA ASP A 192 -21.63 -10.14 -2.06
C ASP A 192 -21.72 -9.33 -3.37
N PRO A 193 -22.75 -8.48 -3.54
CA PRO A 193 -22.98 -7.71 -4.76
C PRO A 193 -22.00 -6.53 -4.86
N TYR A 194 -20.70 -6.83 -4.96
CA TYR A 194 -19.69 -5.83 -5.32
C TYR A 194 -19.73 -5.60 -6.83
N LYS A 195 -19.63 -4.33 -7.23
CA LYS A 195 -19.48 -3.98 -8.64
C LYS A 195 -18.05 -4.26 -9.10
N LEU A 196 -17.88 -4.59 -10.38
CA LEU A 196 -16.57 -4.86 -10.95
C LEU A 196 -15.59 -3.69 -10.75
N ASN A 197 -16.06 -2.46 -10.93
CA ASN A 197 -15.26 -1.25 -10.72
C ASN A 197 -14.78 -1.10 -9.26
N GLU A 198 -15.60 -1.48 -8.27
CA GLU A 198 -15.23 -1.46 -6.85
C GLU A 198 -14.12 -2.49 -6.56
N VAL A 199 -14.28 -3.73 -7.07
CA VAL A 199 -13.28 -4.79 -6.91
C VAL A 199 -11.97 -4.43 -7.63
N MET A 200 -12.08 -3.85 -8.83
CA MET A 200 -10.88 -3.36 -9.55
C MET A 200 -10.17 -2.25 -8.79
N ALA A 201 -10.91 -1.32 -8.21
CA ALA A 201 -10.33 -0.26 -7.38
C ALA A 201 -9.65 -0.83 -6.13
N LEU A 202 -10.31 -1.75 -5.39
CA LEU A 202 -9.77 -2.38 -4.17
C LEU A 202 -8.44 -3.10 -4.40
N ALA A 203 -8.18 -3.57 -5.61
CA ALA A 203 -6.93 -4.23 -5.96
C ALA A 203 -5.76 -3.25 -6.22
N GLN A 204 -6.01 -1.93 -6.31
CA GLN A 204 -5.01 -0.93 -6.72
C GLN A 204 -4.34 -0.18 -5.55
N GLY A 205 -4.54 -0.61 -4.31
CA GLY A 205 -3.88 0.00 -3.15
C GLY A 205 -2.40 -0.36 -3.02
N TYR A 206 -1.98 -1.50 -3.61
CA TYR A 206 -0.59 -1.99 -3.67
C TYR A 206 0.11 -2.11 -2.31
N GLY A 207 -0.64 -2.33 -1.24
CA GLY A 207 -0.12 -2.43 0.12
C GLY A 207 -0.05 -1.08 0.86
N TRP A 208 -0.48 0.02 0.26
CA TRP A 208 -0.51 1.31 0.93
C TRP A 208 -1.84 1.51 1.70
N TYR A 209 -2.02 0.71 2.74
CA TYR A 209 -3.26 0.58 3.52
C TYR A 209 -3.79 1.90 4.09
N SER A 210 -2.92 2.81 4.58
CA SER A 210 -3.36 4.07 5.17
C SER A 210 -3.97 5.02 4.13
N MET A 211 -3.41 5.06 2.92
CA MET A 211 -3.93 5.87 1.82
C MET A 211 -5.21 5.27 1.25
N SER A 212 -5.20 3.97 0.94
CA SER A 212 -6.35 3.31 0.31
C SER A 212 -7.57 3.33 1.24
N GLY A 213 -7.40 3.04 2.54
CA GLY A 213 -8.48 3.08 3.52
C GLY A 213 -9.18 4.43 3.58
N ILE A 214 -8.40 5.53 3.67
CA ILE A 214 -8.93 6.89 3.70
C ILE A 214 -9.60 7.26 2.37
N LEU A 215 -8.92 6.99 1.25
CA LEU A 215 -9.40 7.38 -0.07
C LEU A 215 -10.74 6.72 -0.41
N PHE A 216 -10.90 5.43 -0.08
CA PHE A 216 -12.19 4.73 -0.26
C PHE A 216 -13.28 5.25 0.66
N THR A 217 -12.95 5.61 1.90
CA THR A 217 -13.90 6.19 2.85
C THR A 217 -14.44 7.53 2.32
N GLU A 218 -13.55 8.37 1.83
CA GLU A 218 -13.89 9.68 1.27
C GLU A 218 -14.62 9.62 -0.09
N LEU A 219 -14.22 8.69 -0.96
CA LEU A 219 -14.77 8.59 -2.32
C LEU A 219 -16.03 7.75 -2.42
N HIS A 220 -16.24 6.80 -1.51
CA HIS A 220 -17.32 5.83 -1.65
C HIS A 220 -18.02 5.52 -0.31
N SER A 221 -17.40 4.76 0.58
CA SER A 221 -18.01 4.36 1.85
C SER A 221 -16.99 3.82 2.85
N ALA A 222 -17.31 3.94 4.15
CA ALA A 222 -16.51 3.38 5.22
C ALA A 222 -16.37 1.85 5.12
N LYS A 223 -17.39 1.12 4.62
CA LYS A 223 -17.30 -0.33 4.39
C LYS A 223 -16.18 -0.66 3.41
N LEU A 224 -16.15 -0.01 2.24
CA LEU A 224 -15.08 -0.23 1.25
C LEU A 224 -13.74 0.31 1.74
N GLY A 225 -13.72 1.39 2.51
CA GLY A 225 -12.51 1.89 3.18
C GLY A 225 -11.89 0.86 4.12
N GLY A 226 -12.71 0.19 4.93
CA GLY A 226 -12.26 -0.91 5.79
C GLY A 226 -11.75 -2.12 5.02
N ILE A 227 -12.44 -2.50 3.93
CA ILE A 227 -11.98 -3.59 3.06
C ILE A 227 -10.65 -3.22 2.40
N ALA A 228 -10.49 -2.01 1.87
CA ALA A 228 -9.27 -1.54 1.23
C ALA A 228 -8.08 -1.54 2.19
N LEU A 229 -8.28 -0.99 3.41
CA LEU A 229 -7.26 -0.97 4.46
C LEU A 229 -6.78 -2.39 4.80
N LEU A 230 -7.71 -3.31 5.05
CA LEU A 230 -7.37 -4.69 5.40
C LEU A 230 -6.78 -5.45 4.20
N THR A 231 -7.28 -5.22 2.99
CA THR A 231 -6.71 -5.81 1.76
C THR A 231 -5.22 -5.48 1.63
N ASP A 232 -4.86 -4.21 1.78
CA ASP A 232 -3.48 -3.78 1.62
C ASP A 232 -2.59 -4.24 2.78
N LEU A 233 -3.11 -4.29 4.00
CA LEU A 233 -2.40 -4.83 5.14
C LEU A 233 -2.11 -6.33 4.99
N PHE A 234 -3.09 -7.13 4.54
CA PHE A 234 -2.88 -8.55 4.25
C PHE A 234 -1.97 -8.76 3.03
N ARG A 235 -2.06 -7.89 2.02
CA ARG A 235 -1.16 -7.93 0.86
C ARG A 235 0.30 -7.77 1.27
N GLU A 236 0.60 -6.92 2.23
CA GLU A 236 1.94 -6.79 2.79
C GLU A 236 2.41 -8.11 3.45
N ILE A 237 1.53 -8.79 4.21
CA ILE A 237 1.84 -10.11 4.79
C ILE A 237 2.17 -11.13 3.70
N PHE A 238 1.31 -11.24 2.68
CA PHE A 238 1.54 -12.19 1.58
C PHE A 238 2.80 -11.86 0.79
N ALA A 239 3.12 -10.58 0.59
CA ALA A 239 4.36 -10.16 -0.06
C ALA A 239 5.59 -10.58 0.74
N ILE A 240 5.59 -10.40 2.06
CA ILE A 240 6.67 -10.84 2.95
C ILE A 240 6.85 -12.35 2.91
N LEU A 241 5.75 -13.12 2.93
CA LEU A 241 5.78 -14.57 2.78
C LEU A 241 6.37 -14.99 1.42
N LEU A 242 5.92 -14.37 0.33
CA LEU A 242 6.43 -14.66 -1.01
C LEU A 242 7.92 -14.29 -1.15
N MET A 243 8.35 -13.16 -0.58
CA MET A 243 9.76 -12.76 -0.56
C MET A 243 10.61 -13.75 0.26
N TYR A 244 10.12 -14.20 1.41
CA TYR A 244 10.82 -15.17 2.24
C TYR A 244 10.95 -16.52 1.53
N CYS A 245 9.86 -17.04 0.98
CA CYS A 245 9.84 -18.37 0.36
C CYS A 245 10.47 -18.39 -1.02
N LEU A 246 10.24 -17.37 -1.85
CA LEU A 246 10.53 -17.39 -3.29
C LEU A 246 11.43 -16.24 -3.77
N GLY A 247 11.71 -15.22 -2.94
CA GLY A 247 12.46 -14.02 -3.33
C GLY A 247 13.88 -14.33 -3.82
N TRP A 248 14.55 -15.33 -3.23
CA TRP A 248 15.88 -15.77 -3.65
C TRP A 248 15.90 -16.37 -5.06
N ARG A 249 14.78 -16.97 -5.50
CA ARG A 249 14.65 -17.64 -6.81
C ARG A 249 13.98 -16.77 -7.87
N PHE A 250 13.00 -15.96 -7.46
CA PHE A 250 12.18 -15.12 -8.34
C PHE A 250 12.10 -13.68 -7.78
N PRO A 251 13.24 -12.96 -7.72
CA PRO A 251 13.31 -11.68 -7.04
C PRO A 251 12.35 -10.62 -7.60
N ARG A 252 12.28 -10.46 -8.94
CA ARG A 252 11.40 -9.45 -9.56
C ARG A 252 9.93 -9.75 -9.31
N SER A 253 9.55 -11.04 -9.32
CA SER A 253 8.17 -11.47 -9.04
C SER A 253 7.78 -11.22 -7.59
N ALA A 254 8.69 -11.48 -6.65
CA ALA A 254 8.48 -11.18 -5.23
C ALA A 254 8.37 -9.66 -4.97
N ILE A 255 9.16 -8.84 -5.66
CA ILE A 255 9.05 -7.38 -5.62
C ILE A 255 7.70 -6.92 -6.19
N SER A 256 7.25 -7.49 -7.31
CA SER A 256 5.95 -7.17 -7.92
C SER A 256 4.78 -7.46 -6.97
N SER A 257 4.82 -8.55 -6.19
CA SER A 257 3.77 -8.86 -5.22
C SER A 257 3.69 -7.84 -4.07
N ALA A 258 4.84 -7.27 -3.66
CA ALA A 258 4.90 -6.27 -2.60
C ALA A 258 4.33 -4.90 -3.04
N GLY A 259 4.35 -4.62 -4.34
CA GLY A 259 3.77 -3.37 -4.84
C GLY A 259 4.48 -2.13 -4.33
N ALA A 260 3.72 -1.22 -3.73
CA ALA A 260 4.23 0.04 -3.18
C ALA A 260 5.18 -0.16 -2.00
N THR A 261 4.92 -1.16 -1.14
CA THR A 261 5.73 -1.42 0.07
C THR A 261 7.14 -1.92 -0.23
N SER A 262 7.43 -2.26 -1.50
CA SER A 262 8.76 -2.75 -1.92
C SER A 262 9.89 -1.74 -1.71
N MET A 263 9.58 -0.44 -1.72
CA MET A 263 10.60 0.61 -1.57
C MET A 263 10.87 1.00 -0.10
N ASP A 264 10.00 0.64 0.85
CA ASP A 264 10.07 1.04 2.26
C ASP A 264 10.03 -0.18 3.19
N VAL A 265 8.85 -0.64 3.58
CA VAL A 265 8.68 -1.67 4.64
C VAL A 265 9.38 -2.98 4.29
N THR A 266 9.26 -3.44 3.05
CA THR A 266 9.86 -4.71 2.62
C THR A 266 11.25 -4.57 2.00
N LEU A 267 11.81 -3.36 1.88
CA LEU A 267 13.09 -3.10 1.22
C LEU A 267 14.26 -3.86 1.88
N ALA A 268 14.24 -4.00 3.22
CA ALA A 268 15.25 -4.78 3.93
C ALA A 268 15.24 -6.26 3.52
N MET A 269 14.04 -6.82 3.30
CA MET A 269 13.88 -8.18 2.79
C MET A 269 14.30 -8.29 1.33
N VAL A 270 13.99 -7.29 0.49
CA VAL A 270 14.48 -7.25 -0.90
C VAL A 270 16.01 -7.32 -0.94
N LYS A 271 16.70 -6.49 -0.15
CA LYS A 271 18.17 -6.48 -0.11
C LYS A 271 18.76 -7.84 0.23
N GLN A 272 18.14 -8.59 1.11
CA GLN A 272 18.68 -9.88 1.58
C GLN A 272 18.10 -11.07 0.83
N SER A 273 16.78 -11.17 0.67
CA SER A 273 16.13 -12.33 0.04
C SER A 273 16.23 -12.28 -1.49
N CYS A 274 16.13 -11.09 -2.09
CA CYS A 274 16.24 -10.93 -3.54
C CYS A 274 17.67 -10.60 -3.99
N GLY A 275 18.46 -9.95 -3.14
CA GLY A 275 19.81 -9.47 -3.44
C GLY A 275 19.86 -7.97 -3.75
N THR A 276 21.01 -7.34 -3.44
CA THR A 276 21.21 -5.89 -3.59
C THR A 276 21.06 -5.39 -5.02
N HIS A 277 21.33 -6.24 -6.01
CA HIS A 277 21.13 -5.94 -7.43
C HIS A 277 19.67 -5.60 -7.79
N TYR A 278 18.70 -6.10 -7.01
CA TYR A 278 17.28 -5.87 -7.25
C TYR A 278 16.69 -4.68 -6.48
N VAL A 279 17.51 -3.98 -5.68
CA VAL A 279 17.09 -2.75 -4.99
C VAL A 279 16.52 -1.69 -5.96
N PRO A 280 17.15 -1.41 -7.12
CA PRO A 280 16.57 -0.48 -8.10
C PRO A 280 15.17 -0.90 -8.59
N HIS A 281 14.93 -2.20 -8.78
CA HIS A 281 13.62 -2.71 -9.18
C HIS A 281 12.56 -2.42 -8.11
N ALA A 282 12.91 -2.64 -6.82
CA ALA A 282 12.02 -2.40 -5.69
C ALA A 282 11.72 -0.90 -5.52
N MET A 283 12.76 -0.06 -5.56
CA MET A 283 12.62 1.39 -5.40
C MET A 283 11.76 2.00 -6.52
N MET A 284 12.05 1.68 -7.77
CA MET A 284 11.30 2.20 -8.92
C MET A 284 9.88 1.66 -8.97
N SER A 285 9.69 0.36 -8.73
CA SER A 285 8.36 -0.25 -8.69
C SER A 285 7.50 0.35 -7.59
N GLY A 286 8.06 0.44 -6.38
CA GLY A 286 7.37 1.01 -5.23
C GLY A 286 6.96 2.46 -5.47
N LEU A 287 7.89 3.29 -5.98
CA LEU A 287 7.61 4.70 -6.30
C LEU A 287 6.50 4.85 -7.33
N ILE A 288 6.62 4.14 -8.46
CA ILE A 288 5.63 4.24 -9.54
C ILE A 288 4.26 3.80 -9.05
N LEU A 289 4.17 2.69 -8.33
CA LEU A 289 2.89 2.18 -7.84
C LEU A 289 2.30 3.07 -6.73
N SER A 290 3.13 3.67 -5.88
CA SER A 290 2.65 4.64 -4.88
C SER A 290 2.06 5.90 -5.52
N LEU A 291 2.67 6.40 -6.60
CA LEU A 291 2.13 7.55 -7.33
C LEU A 291 0.87 7.20 -8.14
N LEU A 292 0.81 6.00 -8.67
CA LEU A 292 -0.34 5.54 -9.48
C LEU A 292 -1.52 5.07 -8.63
N ALA A 293 -1.30 4.56 -7.42
CA ALA A 293 -2.36 3.98 -6.60
C ALA A 293 -3.58 4.93 -6.40
N PRO A 294 -3.43 6.17 -5.93
CA PRO A 294 -4.58 7.05 -5.75
C PRO A 294 -5.28 7.40 -7.07
N LEU A 295 -4.53 7.50 -8.17
CA LEU A 295 -5.08 7.73 -9.50
C LEU A 295 -5.92 6.55 -9.98
N LEU A 296 -5.38 5.34 -9.86
CA LEU A 296 -6.03 4.12 -10.31
C LEU A 296 -7.28 3.79 -9.49
N ILE A 297 -7.21 3.95 -8.16
CA ILE A 297 -8.37 3.79 -7.27
C ILE A 297 -9.49 4.72 -7.71
N SER A 298 -9.19 6.02 -7.85
CA SER A 298 -10.19 6.99 -8.26
C SER A 298 -10.71 6.75 -9.68
N LEU A 299 -9.82 6.38 -10.61
CA LEU A 299 -10.21 6.05 -11.99
C LEU A 299 -11.21 4.90 -12.01
N PHE A 300 -10.89 3.77 -11.36
CA PHE A 300 -11.76 2.61 -11.36
C PHE A 300 -13.07 2.87 -10.64
N LEU A 301 -13.09 3.57 -9.51
CA LEU A 301 -14.35 3.93 -8.82
C LEU A 301 -15.29 4.78 -9.68
N ASN A 302 -14.74 5.61 -10.58
CA ASN A 302 -15.54 6.45 -11.48
C ASN A 302 -15.93 5.77 -12.81
N LEU A 303 -15.35 4.61 -13.13
CA LEU A 303 -15.74 3.84 -14.31
C LEU A 303 -17.12 3.20 -14.07
N LYS A 304 -17.97 3.32 -15.05
CA LYS A 304 -19.29 2.63 -15.08
C LYS A 304 -19.08 1.25 -15.74
N LEU A 305 -18.57 0.30 -14.96
CA LEU A 305 -18.35 -1.08 -15.38
C LEU A 305 -19.47 -1.98 -14.86
#